data_93decee8ab3cfa97362f9f0b867ec67c
#
_entry.id   93decee8ab3cfa97362f9f0b867ec67c
#
_cell.length_a   1.000
_cell.length_b   1.000
_cell.length_c   1.000
_cell.angle_alpha   90.00
_cell.angle_beta   90.00
_cell.angle_gamma   90.00
#
_symmetry.space_group_name_H-M   'P 1'
#
loop_
_entity.id
_entity.type
_entity.pdbx_description
1 polymer ?
#
loop_
_entity_poly.entity_id
_entity_poly.type
_entity_poly.pdbx_seq_one_letter_code
_entity_poly.pdbx_strand_id
1 'polypeptide(L)'
;MTRFRLWFLAFALCAPALALRAADFDGSRPFVCALIEAHDCAPGVACTKGLAEDLKLPTFVRIDFQGRTFAARGRTSPIRNAQRVDGQLIFQGSENGRSFSVTVGETSGKLVGAVAGDGEAFVVFGACTLVP
;
A
#
# COMPACT_ATOMS: atom_id res chain seq x y z
N MET A 1 -19.49 -15.82 -71.65
CA MET A 1 -20.14 -15.02 -70.62
C MET A 1 -19.90 -15.70 -69.27
N THR A 2 -18.82 -15.39 -68.59
CA THR A 2 -18.39 -16.06 -67.36
C THR A 2 -18.49 -15.06 -66.22
N ARG A 3 -19.44 -15.24 -65.32
CA ARG A 3 -19.66 -14.36 -64.17
C ARG A 3 -18.72 -14.80 -63.02
N PHE A 4 -17.71 -14.00 -62.77
CA PHE A 4 -16.78 -14.14 -61.64
C PHE A 4 -17.46 -13.57 -60.37
N ARG A 5 -17.85 -14.45 -59.43
CA ARG A 5 -18.36 -14.05 -58.10
C ARG A 5 -17.16 -13.90 -57.19
N LEU A 6 -16.78 -12.65 -56.86
CA LEU A 6 -15.85 -12.33 -55.76
C LEU A 6 -16.54 -12.57 -54.43
N TRP A 7 -16.10 -13.53 -53.72
CA TRP A 7 -16.42 -13.72 -52.28
C TRP A 7 -15.40 -12.88 -51.47
N PHE A 8 -15.87 -11.78 -50.89
CA PHE A 8 -15.15 -11.05 -49.87
C PHE A 8 -15.31 -11.77 -48.53
N LEU A 9 -14.27 -12.47 -48.10
CA LEU A 9 -14.15 -12.99 -46.73
C LEU A 9 -13.80 -11.82 -45.81
N ALA A 10 -14.78 -11.32 -45.07
CA ALA A 10 -14.59 -10.36 -43.99
C ALA A 10 -13.96 -11.10 -42.80
N PHE A 11 -12.64 -10.93 -42.63
CA PHE A 11 -11.92 -11.40 -41.45
C PHE A 11 -12.18 -10.41 -40.32
N ALA A 12 -13.13 -10.72 -39.42
CA ALA A 12 -13.37 -9.96 -38.21
C ALA A 12 -12.17 -10.18 -37.25
N LEU A 13 -11.28 -9.20 -37.14
CA LEU A 13 -10.23 -9.14 -36.13
C LEU A 13 -10.92 -8.95 -34.78
N CYS A 14 -11.10 -10.03 -34.04
CA CYS A 14 -11.47 -10.00 -32.63
C CYS A 14 -10.21 -9.67 -31.84
N ALA A 15 -9.91 -8.38 -31.60
CA ALA A 15 -8.84 -7.96 -30.71
C ALA A 15 -9.24 -8.31 -29.27
N PRO A 16 -8.44 -9.08 -28.51
CA PRO A 16 -8.72 -9.28 -27.09
C PRO A 16 -8.60 -7.92 -26.38
N ALA A 17 -9.69 -7.45 -25.82
CA ALA A 17 -9.68 -6.31 -24.90
C ALA A 17 -8.88 -6.75 -23.68
N LEU A 18 -7.62 -6.31 -23.58
CA LEU A 18 -6.83 -6.36 -22.37
C LEU A 18 -7.55 -5.48 -21.34
N ALA A 19 -8.32 -6.10 -20.46
CA ALA A 19 -8.87 -5.42 -19.31
C ALA A 19 -7.71 -4.94 -18.45
N LEU A 20 -7.35 -3.65 -18.55
CA LEU A 20 -6.49 -2.99 -17.58
C LEU A 20 -7.21 -3.09 -16.23
N ARG A 21 -6.75 -3.97 -15.37
CA ARG A 21 -7.19 -3.97 -13.98
C ARG A 21 -6.69 -2.66 -13.36
N ALA A 22 -7.61 -1.81 -12.97
CA ALA A 22 -7.30 -0.69 -12.10
C ALA A 22 -6.69 -1.26 -10.81
N ALA A 23 -5.62 -0.62 -10.32
CA ALA A 23 -5.02 -1.01 -9.05
C ALA A 23 -6.03 -0.77 -7.93
N ASP A 24 -6.29 -1.79 -7.09
CA ASP A 24 -7.29 -1.69 -6.01
C ASP A 24 -6.88 -0.65 -4.96
N PHE A 25 -5.56 -0.44 -4.78
CA PHE A 25 -4.98 0.51 -3.81
C PHE A 25 -4.28 1.67 -4.53
N ASP A 26 -4.98 2.36 -5.40
CA ASP A 26 -4.44 3.48 -6.18
C ASP A 26 -4.35 4.81 -5.39
N GLY A 27 -4.77 4.80 -4.14
CA GLY A 27 -4.81 5.98 -3.28
C GLY A 27 -6.03 6.88 -3.49
N SER A 28 -6.95 6.54 -4.37
CA SER A 28 -8.17 7.32 -4.63
C SER A 28 -9.19 7.24 -3.49
N ARG A 29 -9.14 6.19 -2.69
CA ARG A 29 -10.01 5.95 -1.53
C ARG A 29 -9.18 5.63 -0.29
N PRO A 30 -9.66 5.97 0.90
CA PRO A 30 -9.05 5.52 2.15
C PRO A 30 -9.05 4.00 2.26
N PHE A 31 -8.07 3.46 2.94
CA PHE A 31 -7.96 2.04 3.24
C PHE A 31 -7.52 1.80 4.68
N VAL A 32 -7.81 0.63 5.19
CA VAL A 32 -7.39 0.17 6.53
C VAL A 32 -6.40 -0.97 6.36
N CYS A 33 -5.30 -0.90 7.08
CA CYS A 33 -4.28 -1.93 7.09
C CYS A 33 -4.18 -2.56 8.48
N ALA A 34 -4.13 -3.89 8.53
CA ALA A 34 -3.74 -4.63 9.72
C ALA A 34 -2.21 -4.74 9.75
N LEU A 35 -1.59 -4.38 10.86
CA LEU A 35 -0.18 -4.63 11.13
C LEU A 35 -0.06 -6.01 11.76
N ILE A 36 0.50 -6.97 11.02
CA ILE A 36 0.47 -8.39 11.37
C ILE A 36 1.74 -8.80 12.11
N GLU A 37 2.88 -8.35 11.62
CA GLU A 37 4.20 -8.71 12.14
C GLU A 37 5.03 -7.45 12.33
N ALA A 38 5.80 -7.39 13.39
CA ALA A 38 6.73 -6.31 13.65
C ALA A 38 8.06 -6.81 14.20
N HIS A 39 9.12 -6.07 13.93
CA HIS A 39 10.45 -6.27 14.47
C HIS A 39 10.87 -5.00 15.19
N ASP A 40 11.19 -5.16 16.48
CA ASP A 40 11.75 -4.10 17.32
C ASP A 40 13.26 -4.24 17.33
N CYS A 41 13.95 -3.21 16.93
CA CYS A 41 15.40 -3.20 16.77
C CYS A 41 16.02 -2.05 17.58
N ALA A 42 17.07 -2.37 18.35
CA ALA A 42 17.87 -1.42 19.10
C ALA A 42 19.37 -1.67 18.88
N PRO A 43 20.25 -0.67 19.10
CA PRO A 43 21.68 -0.83 18.92
C PRO A 43 22.27 -1.94 19.80
N GLY A 44 23.14 -2.75 19.22
CA GLY A 44 23.92 -3.76 19.95
C GLY A 44 23.17 -5.03 20.35
N VAL A 45 21.90 -5.19 19.95
CA VAL A 45 21.09 -6.39 20.20
C VAL A 45 20.41 -6.87 18.94
N ALA A 46 20.02 -8.15 18.92
CA ALA A 46 19.23 -8.69 17.82
C ALA A 46 17.81 -8.09 17.85
N CYS A 47 17.20 -7.87 16.68
CA CYS A 47 15.81 -7.44 16.61
C CYS A 47 14.86 -8.50 17.20
N THR A 48 13.90 -8.07 17.98
CA THR A 48 12.85 -8.93 18.53
C THR A 48 11.64 -8.94 17.58
N LYS A 49 11.28 -10.12 17.13
CA LYS A 49 10.09 -10.33 16.31
C LYS A 49 8.85 -10.56 17.19
N GLY A 50 7.73 -9.99 16.83
CA GLY A 50 6.45 -10.19 17.52
C GLY A 50 5.25 -9.75 16.72
N LEU A 51 4.07 -9.87 17.31
CA LEU A 51 2.87 -9.21 16.80
C LEU A 51 2.97 -7.72 17.08
N ALA A 52 2.31 -6.91 16.26
CA ALA A 52 2.31 -5.46 16.45
C ALA A 52 1.84 -5.05 17.86
N GLU A 53 0.80 -5.72 18.37
CA GLU A 53 0.24 -5.45 19.70
C GLU A 53 1.20 -5.79 20.84
N ASP A 54 1.97 -6.88 20.73
CA ASP A 54 2.96 -7.29 21.73
C ASP A 54 4.08 -6.24 21.86
N LEU A 55 4.43 -5.60 20.74
CA LEU A 55 5.41 -4.52 20.67
C LEU A 55 4.80 -3.13 20.87
N LYS A 56 3.57 -3.05 21.39
CA LYS A 56 2.85 -1.80 21.65
C LYS A 56 2.64 -0.91 20.43
N LEU A 57 2.65 -1.50 19.24
CA LEU A 57 2.29 -0.84 18.00
C LEU A 57 0.77 -0.93 17.74
N PRO A 58 0.18 -0.06 16.94
CA PRO A 58 -1.23 -0.18 16.59
C PRO A 58 -1.47 -1.45 15.77
N THR A 59 -2.54 -2.16 16.06
CA THR A 59 -2.96 -3.34 15.28
C THR A 59 -3.54 -2.95 13.94
N PHE A 60 -4.26 -1.81 13.91
CA PHE A 60 -4.85 -1.27 12.68
C PHE A 60 -4.46 0.17 12.48
N VAL A 61 -4.25 0.52 11.24
CA VAL A 61 -4.01 1.89 10.78
C VAL A 61 -4.95 2.21 9.62
N ARG A 62 -5.50 3.42 9.62
CA ARG A 62 -6.28 3.97 8.50
C ARG A 62 -5.43 4.96 7.75
N ILE A 63 -5.41 4.83 6.45
CA ILE A 63 -4.62 5.68 5.56
C ILE A 63 -5.57 6.35 4.58
N ASP A 64 -5.51 7.66 4.52
CA ASP A 64 -6.10 8.50 3.48
C ASP A 64 -4.96 9.15 2.71
N PHE A 65 -4.66 8.62 1.54
CA PHE A 65 -3.55 9.08 0.73
C PHE A 65 -3.80 10.46 0.14
N GLN A 66 -5.03 10.72 -0.33
CA GLN A 66 -5.41 12.03 -0.87
C GLN A 66 -5.55 13.09 0.22
N GLY A 67 -6.20 12.74 1.33
CA GLY A 67 -6.35 13.59 2.49
C GLY A 67 -5.07 13.76 3.29
N ARG A 68 -4.00 13.03 2.93
CA ARG A 68 -2.70 13.04 3.59
C ARG A 68 -2.79 12.84 5.10
N THR A 69 -3.55 11.84 5.50
CA THR A 69 -3.71 11.50 6.91
C THR A 69 -3.43 10.02 7.17
N PHE A 70 -2.79 9.78 8.31
CA PHE A 70 -2.53 8.47 8.87
C PHE A 70 -3.16 8.42 10.26
N ALA A 71 -4.10 7.53 10.47
CA ALA A 71 -4.82 7.44 11.74
C ALA A 71 -4.59 6.08 12.41
N ALA A 72 -4.23 6.11 13.69
CA ALA A 72 -4.04 4.94 14.53
C ALA A 72 -4.45 5.23 15.96
N ARG A 73 -5.08 4.29 16.64
CA ARG A 73 -5.48 4.43 18.06
C ARG A 73 -6.23 5.72 18.39
N GLY A 74 -7.14 6.14 17.51
CA GLY A 74 -7.92 7.38 17.69
C GLY A 74 -7.14 8.69 17.51
N ARG A 75 -5.89 8.62 17.06
CA ARG A 75 -5.08 9.78 16.69
C ARG A 75 -4.90 9.85 15.19
N THR A 76 -4.82 11.05 14.67
CA THR A 76 -4.57 11.30 13.25
C THR A 76 -3.29 12.13 13.11
N SER A 77 -2.36 11.63 12.31
CA SER A 77 -1.09 12.28 12.00
C SER A 77 -1.05 12.70 10.55
N PRO A 78 -0.47 13.86 10.23
CA PRO A 78 -0.32 14.28 8.84
C PRO A 78 0.75 13.43 8.12
N ILE A 79 0.45 13.04 6.89
CA ILE A 79 1.42 12.55 5.93
C ILE A 79 2.12 13.75 5.31
N ARG A 80 3.41 13.90 5.56
CA ARG A 80 4.21 15.04 5.09
C ARG A 80 4.61 14.88 3.63
N ASN A 81 4.96 13.66 3.24
CA ASN A 81 5.32 13.32 1.88
C ASN A 81 4.49 12.12 1.42
N ALA A 82 3.91 12.19 0.23
CA ALA A 82 3.14 11.13 -0.39
C ALA A 82 3.52 11.05 -1.87
N GLN A 83 3.92 9.88 -2.33
CA GLN A 83 4.36 9.62 -3.69
C GLN A 83 3.76 8.32 -4.21
N ARG A 84 3.54 8.27 -5.51
CA ARG A 84 3.18 7.07 -6.25
C ARG A 84 4.30 6.74 -7.21
N VAL A 85 4.95 5.61 -7.03
CA VAL A 85 6.12 5.19 -7.81
C VAL A 85 6.07 3.70 -8.07
N ASP A 86 6.17 3.29 -9.32
CA ASP A 86 6.32 1.89 -9.74
C ASP A 86 5.30 0.92 -9.11
N GLY A 87 4.02 1.30 -9.09
CA GLY A 87 2.95 0.47 -8.54
C GLY A 87 2.91 0.42 -7.01
N GLN A 88 3.52 1.40 -6.35
CA GLN A 88 3.53 1.53 -4.91
C GLN A 88 3.09 2.93 -4.47
N LEU A 89 2.33 2.99 -3.40
CA LEU A 89 2.07 4.20 -2.65
C LEU A 89 3.11 4.31 -1.53
N ILE A 90 3.88 5.38 -1.52
CA ILE A 90 4.91 5.66 -0.51
C ILE A 90 4.49 6.91 0.24
N PHE A 91 4.48 6.84 1.56
CA PHE A 91 4.15 8.00 2.39
C PHE A 91 5.00 8.04 3.65
N GLN A 92 5.31 9.26 4.06
CA GLN A 92 6.21 9.55 5.16
C GLN A 92 5.62 10.65 6.05
N GLY A 93 5.94 10.58 7.32
CA GLY A 93 5.53 11.57 8.30
C GLY A 93 6.29 11.45 9.61
N SER A 94 5.83 12.19 10.59
CA SER A 94 6.38 12.12 11.94
C SER A 94 5.28 12.36 12.97
N GLU A 95 5.39 11.69 14.10
CA GLU A 95 4.51 11.85 15.25
C GLU A 95 5.25 11.52 16.55
N ASN A 96 5.04 12.34 17.58
CA ASN A 96 5.60 12.11 18.92
C ASN A 96 7.11 11.81 18.93
N GLY A 97 7.90 12.55 18.15
CA GLY A 97 9.36 12.38 18.09
C GLY A 97 9.83 11.18 17.27
N ARG A 98 8.93 10.43 16.63
CA ARG A 98 9.25 9.34 15.72
C ARG A 98 8.93 9.71 14.28
N SER A 99 9.78 9.30 13.35
CA SER A 99 9.50 9.34 11.92
C SER A 99 8.96 8.00 11.45
N PHE A 100 8.13 8.03 10.41
CA PHE A 100 7.67 6.82 9.74
C PHE A 100 7.77 6.94 8.22
N SER A 101 8.05 5.80 7.59
CA SER A 101 7.99 5.62 6.14
C SER A 101 7.24 4.33 5.86
N VAL A 102 6.18 4.41 5.06
CA VAL A 102 5.32 3.27 4.76
C VAL A 102 5.13 3.15 3.26
N THR A 103 5.16 1.92 2.78
CA THR A 103 4.92 1.55 1.39
C THR A 103 3.75 0.58 1.32
N VAL A 104 2.81 0.82 0.41
CA VAL A 104 1.68 -0.08 0.11
C VAL A 104 1.69 -0.42 -1.37
N GLY A 105 1.68 -1.71 -1.69
CA GLY A 105 1.57 -2.18 -3.07
C GLY A 105 0.18 -1.93 -3.65
N GLU A 106 0.08 -1.24 -4.79
CA GLU A 106 -1.18 -0.84 -5.42
C GLU A 106 -2.06 -2.03 -5.84
N THR A 107 -1.46 -3.14 -6.21
CA THR A 107 -2.19 -4.35 -6.63
C THR A 107 -2.35 -5.37 -5.50
N SER A 108 -1.39 -5.43 -4.59
CA SER A 108 -1.35 -6.46 -3.55
C SER A 108 -1.97 -6.03 -2.22
N GLY A 109 -2.06 -4.72 -1.96
CA GLY A 109 -2.41 -4.18 -0.66
C GLY A 109 -1.43 -4.53 0.47
N LYS A 110 -0.28 -5.13 0.15
CA LYS A 110 0.75 -5.44 1.16
C LYS A 110 1.39 -4.16 1.64
N LEU A 111 1.54 -4.07 2.96
CA LEU A 111 2.16 -2.94 3.63
C LEU A 111 3.51 -3.35 4.22
N VAL A 112 4.52 -2.52 3.99
CA VAL A 112 5.78 -2.53 4.74
C VAL A 112 6.02 -1.13 5.28
N GLY A 113 6.36 -1.03 6.55
CA GLY A 113 6.63 0.24 7.20
C GLY A 113 7.90 0.19 8.05
N ALA A 114 8.55 1.33 8.17
CA ALA A 114 9.63 1.57 9.11
C ALA A 114 9.27 2.76 9.98
N VAL A 115 9.50 2.63 11.28
CA VAL A 115 9.34 3.68 12.27
C VAL A 115 10.67 3.84 12.99
N ALA A 116 11.18 5.05 13.09
CA ALA A 116 12.44 5.32 13.75
C ALA A 116 12.26 6.41 14.82
N GLY A 117 12.86 6.18 15.98
CA GLY A 117 12.88 7.09 17.11
C GLY A 117 14.27 7.18 17.73
N ASP A 118 14.36 7.74 18.92
CA ASP A 118 15.62 7.85 19.65
C ASP A 118 16.02 6.48 20.19
N GLY A 119 17.06 5.90 19.56
CA GLY A 119 17.64 4.60 19.98
C GLY A 119 16.78 3.37 19.67
N GLU A 120 15.70 3.49 18.90
CA GLU A 120 14.86 2.35 18.52
C GLU A 120 14.37 2.48 17.07
N ALA A 121 14.12 1.35 16.44
CA ALA A 121 13.48 1.28 15.14
C ALA A 121 12.55 0.08 15.07
N PHE A 122 11.43 0.25 14.39
CA PHE A 122 10.50 -0.83 14.10
C PHE A 122 10.38 -1.03 12.59
N VAL A 123 10.37 -2.30 12.16
CA VAL A 123 9.93 -2.67 10.82
C VAL A 123 8.61 -3.42 10.97
N VAL A 124 7.60 -3.00 10.23
CA VAL A 124 6.25 -3.59 10.32
C VAL A 124 5.80 -4.13 8.96
N PHE A 125 5.10 -5.24 9.00
CA PHE A 125 4.50 -5.88 7.85
C PHE A 125 3.00 -6.02 8.06
N GLY A 126 2.24 -5.78 7.01
CA GLY A 126 0.79 -5.81 7.10
C GLY A 126 0.10 -6.01 5.76
N ALA A 127 -1.22 -5.96 5.82
CA ALA A 127 -2.07 -6.04 4.65
C ALA A 127 -3.24 -5.07 4.79
N CYS A 128 -3.63 -4.49 3.67
CA CYS A 128 -4.65 -3.45 3.59
C CYS A 128 -5.93 -3.96 2.92
N THR A 129 -7.05 -3.35 3.28
CA THR A 129 -8.33 -3.48 2.61
C THR A 129 -8.94 -2.10 2.39
N LEU A 130 -9.69 -1.94 1.30
CA LEU A 130 -10.42 -0.71 1.05
C LEU A 130 -11.52 -0.53 2.08
N VAL A 131 -11.74 0.71 2.49
CA VAL A 131 -12.91 1.05 3.30
C VAL A 131 -14.12 1.11 2.39
N PRO A 132 -15.23 0.40 2.72
CA PRO A 132 -16.46 0.45 1.95
C PRO A 132 -17.04 1.85 1.81
#